data_4eaef866c41e02264db87976aa5d4669
#
_entry.id   4eaef866c41e02264db87976aa5d4669
#
_cell.length_a   1.000
_cell.length_b   1.000
_cell.length_c   1.000
_cell.angle_alpha   90.00
_cell.angle_beta   90.00
_cell.angle_gamma   90.00
#
_symmetry.space_group_name_H-M   'P 1'
#
loop_
_entity.id
_entity.type
_entity.pdbx_description
1 polymer ?
#
loop_
_entity_poly.entity_id
_entity_poly.type
_entity_poly.pdbx_seq_one_letter_code
_entity_poly.pdbx_strand_id
1 'polypeptide(L)'
;MSCPRAVHSAATIGNHLLFAGGYNSTTGKYLSTVESYDASLTRSTAVELSSAKNGLASATVGEYAMFAGGYKGNSDAAYVATVDAYNTALTKTTMPDLSVGRYGLASAVIGDYALFAGGISKISSTADKYQDVVDVYSA
;
A
#
# COMPACT_ATOMS: atom_id res chain seq x y z
N MET A 1 -9.31 -2.90 -14.82
CA MET A 1 -9.62 -3.00 -13.36
C MET A 1 -11.05 -3.50 -13.19
N SER A 2 -11.30 -4.29 -12.14
CA SER A 2 -12.60 -4.89 -11.86
C SER A 2 -13.67 -3.90 -11.41
N CYS A 3 -13.25 -2.77 -10.84
CA CYS A 3 -14.15 -1.70 -10.42
C CYS A 3 -13.45 -0.34 -10.50
N PRO A 4 -14.23 0.77 -10.58
CA PRO A 4 -13.69 2.12 -10.47
C PRO A 4 -13.01 2.31 -9.12
N ARG A 5 -11.82 2.91 -9.10
CA ARG A 5 -11.09 3.22 -7.88
C ARG A 5 -10.17 4.42 -8.05
N ALA A 6 -9.94 5.14 -6.99
CA ALA A 6 -8.98 6.23 -6.91
C ALA A 6 -8.09 6.06 -5.68
N VAL A 7 -6.98 6.77 -5.65
CA VAL A 7 -6.04 6.80 -4.50
C VAL A 7 -5.53 5.39 -4.13
N HIS A 8 -5.44 4.51 -5.14
CA HIS A 8 -4.77 3.22 -5.07
C HIS A 8 -3.28 3.38 -5.37
N SER A 9 -2.51 2.32 -5.16
CA SER A 9 -1.08 2.31 -5.45
C SER A 9 -0.74 1.21 -6.44
N ALA A 10 0.38 1.37 -7.15
CA ALA A 10 0.83 0.40 -8.14
C ALA A 10 2.31 0.09 -7.96
N ALA A 11 2.67 -1.16 -8.20
CA ALA A 11 4.06 -1.63 -8.19
C ALA A 11 4.24 -2.73 -9.22
N THR A 12 5.46 -2.86 -9.74
CA THR A 12 5.85 -3.98 -10.59
C THR A 12 6.72 -4.96 -9.82
N ILE A 13 6.53 -6.25 -10.05
CA ILE A 13 7.39 -7.31 -9.51
C ILE A 13 7.53 -8.44 -10.53
N GLY A 14 8.76 -8.76 -10.91
CA GLY A 14 9.00 -9.69 -12.01
C GLY A 14 8.27 -9.23 -13.29
N ASN A 15 7.45 -10.10 -13.87
CA ASN A 15 6.64 -9.82 -15.06
C ASN A 15 5.20 -9.39 -14.72
N HIS A 16 4.95 -8.94 -13.49
CA HIS A 16 3.63 -8.52 -13.02
C HIS A 16 3.59 -7.04 -12.66
N LEU A 17 2.48 -6.39 -13.01
CA LEU A 17 2.09 -5.09 -12.50
C LEU A 17 0.92 -5.31 -11.53
N LEU A 18 1.02 -4.75 -10.32
CA LEU A 18 0.00 -4.83 -9.29
C LEU A 18 -0.66 -3.47 -9.07
N PHE A 19 -2.00 -3.47 -8.99
CA PHE A 19 -2.78 -2.33 -8.49
C PHE A 19 -3.46 -2.73 -7.18
N ALA A 20 -3.20 -2.02 -6.11
CA ALA A 20 -3.61 -2.41 -4.77
C ALA A 20 -4.40 -1.32 -4.06
N GLY A 21 -5.49 -1.71 -3.40
CA GLY A 21 -6.31 -0.85 -2.58
C GLY A 21 -7.10 0.21 -3.36
N GLY A 22 -7.35 1.32 -2.70
CA GLY A 22 -8.08 2.46 -3.25
C GLY A 22 -9.45 2.67 -2.62
N TYR A 23 -10.19 3.62 -3.18
CA TYR A 23 -11.53 3.98 -2.75
C TYR A 23 -12.47 4.03 -3.96
N ASN A 24 -13.62 3.40 -3.84
CA ASN A 24 -14.68 3.45 -4.83
C ASN A 24 -15.78 4.40 -4.36
N SER A 25 -15.85 5.58 -4.96
CA SER A 25 -16.80 6.63 -4.58
C SER A 25 -18.26 6.27 -4.91
N THR A 26 -18.48 5.41 -5.91
CA THR A 26 -19.83 4.96 -6.27
C THR A 26 -20.45 4.07 -5.19
N THR A 27 -19.64 3.22 -4.57
CA THR A 27 -20.09 2.31 -3.51
C THR A 27 -19.78 2.82 -2.11
N GLY A 28 -18.97 3.88 -1.98
CA GLY A 28 -18.51 4.41 -0.70
C GLY A 28 -17.56 3.49 0.05
N LYS A 29 -16.84 2.59 -0.65
CA LYS A 29 -16.02 1.55 -0.02
C LYS A 29 -14.52 1.73 -0.27
N TYR A 30 -13.75 1.50 0.78
CA TYR A 30 -12.32 1.21 0.68
C TYR A 30 -12.12 -0.20 0.14
N LEU A 31 -11.02 -0.43 -0.56
CA LEU A 31 -10.76 -1.68 -1.26
C LEU A 31 -9.52 -2.37 -0.69
N SER A 32 -9.62 -3.69 -0.50
CA SER A 32 -8.50 -4.58 -0.19
C SER A 32 -7.97 -5.32 -1.41
N THR A 33 -8.69 -5.25 -2.53
CA THR A 33 -8.36 -6.01 -3.74
C THR A 33 -7.03 -5.60 -4.32
N VAL A 34 -6.27 -6.61 -4.77
CA VAL A 34 -5.03 -6.46 -5.51
C VAL A 34 -5.21 -7.13 -6.86
N GLU A 35 -5.15 -6.33 -7.92
CA GLU A 35 -5.24 -6.82 -9.29
C GLU A 35 -3.85 -6.90 -9.90
N SER A 36 -3.60 -7.99 -10.59
CA SER A 36 -2.36 -8.25 -11.30
C SER A 36 -2.58 -8.22 -12.81
N TYR A 37 -1.62 -7.71 -13.53
CA TYR A 37 -1.51 -7.81 -14.99
C TYR A 37 -0.16 -8.39 -15.33
N ASP A 38 -0.13 -9.42 -16.17
CA ASP A 38 1.11 -9.99 -16.68
C ASP A 38 1.63 -9.23 -17.92
N ALA A 39 2.76 -9.67 -18.48
CA ALA A 39 3.37 -9.05 -19.67
C ALA A 39 2.50 -9.14 -20.94
N SER A 40 1.51 -10.04 -20.96
CA SER A 40 0.50 -10.15 -22.03
C SER A 40 -0.72 -9.27 -21.75
N LEU A 41 -0.68 -8.47 -20.69
CA LEU A 41 -1.78 -7.63 -20.19
C LEU A 41 -3.02 -8.43 -19.77
N THR A 42 -2.82 -9.71 -19.44
CA THR A 42 -3.87 -10.56 -18.89
C THR A 42 -4.07 -10.23 -17.42
N ARG A 43 -5.32 -9.89 -17.08
CA ARG A 43 -5.69 -9.54 -15.70
C ARG A 43 -5.98 -10.78 -14.87
N SER A 44 -5.47 -10.79 -13.65
CA SER A 44 -5.84 -11.74 -12.60
C SER A 44 -5.98 -11.02 -11.25
N THR A 45 -6.41 -11.74 -10.23
CA THR A 45 -6.53 -11.21 -8.87
C THR A 45 -5.51 -11.89 -7.99
N ALA A 46 -4.68 -11.10 -7.31
CA ALA A 46 -3.76 -11.59 -6.29
C ALA A 46 -4.44 -11.67 -4.92
N VAL A 47 -3.73 -12.20 -3.92
CA VAL A 47 -4.20 -12.21 -2.52
C VAL A 47 -4.44 -10.77 -2.06
N GLU A 48 -5.55 -10.53 -1.38
CA GLU A 48 -5.93 -9.19 -0.91
C GLU A 48 -4.95 -8.61 0.10
N LEU A 49 -4.92 -7.27 0.20
CA LEU A 49 -4.27 -6.55 1.28
C LEU A 49 -4.83 -6.99 2.65
N SER A 50 -4.04 -6.82 3.69
CA SER A 50 -4.44 -7.13 5.07
C SER A 50 -5.64 -6.30 5.56
N SER A 51 -5.91 -5.16 4.93
CA SER A 51 -7.12 -4.36 5.17
C SER A 51 -7.50 -3.54 3.94
N ALA A 52 -8.78 -3.24 3.80
CA ALA A 52 -9.29 -2.31 2.79
C ALA A 52 -8.85 -0.88 3.12
N LYS A 53 -8.14 -0.22 2.22
CA LYS A 53 -7.50 1.08 2.46
C LYS A 53 -7.19 1.84 1.18
N ASN A 54 -7.06 3.16 1.29
CA ASN A 54 -6.54 4.03 0.24
C ASN A 54 -5.34 4.85 0.72
N GLY A 55 -4.71 5.62 -0.16
CA GLY A 55 -3.61 6.51 0.20
C GLY A 55 -2.36 5.80 0.71
N LEU A 56 -2.19 4.53 0.33
CA LEU A 56 -1.01 3.73 0.59
C LEU A 56 0.11 4.09 -0.40
N ALA A 57 1.35 3.87 0.00
CA ALA A 57 2.51 3.99 -0.88
C ALA A 57 3.02 2.60 -1.28
N SER A 58 3.75 2.53 -2.39
CA SER A 58 4.34 1.27 -2.84
C SER A 58 5.79 1.46 -3.27
N ALA A 59 6.59 0.42 -3.05
CA ALA A 59 7.98 0.35 -3.50
C ALA A 59 8.33 -1.10 -3.82
N THR A 60 9.18 -1.30 -4.83
CA THR A 60 9.71 -2.63 -5.15
C THR A 60 11.20 -2.64 -4.87
N VAL A 61 11.64 -3.53 -3.99
CA VAL A 61 13.04 -3.74 -3.66
C VAL A 61 13.33 -5.23 -3.58
N GLY A 62 14.40 -5.68 -4.21
CA GLY A 62 14.73 -7.09 -4.30
C GLY A 62 13.57 -7.90 -4.93
N GLU A 63 13.13 -8.90 -4.23
CA GLU A 63 12.07 -9.81 -4.67
C GLU A 63 10.66 -9.43 -4.16
N TYR A 64 10.49 -8.20 -3.64
CA TYR A 64 9.22 -7.80 -3.02
C TYR A 64 8.69 -6.47 -3.57
N ALA A 65 7.44 -6.48 -4.00
CA ALA A 65 6.60 -5.29 -4.18
C ALA A 65 5.85 -5.03 -2.87
N MET A 66 6.13 -3.93 -2.20
CA MET A 66 5.58 -3.57 -0.90
C MET A 66 4.49 -2.51 -1.03
N PHE A 67 3.44 -2.63 -0.25
CA PHE A 67 2.34 -1.69 -0.15
C PHE A 67 2.16 -1.28 1.32
N ALA A 68 2.48 -0.05 1.66
CA ALA A 68 2.65 0.42 3.02
C ALA A 68 1.66 1.51 3.41
N GLY A 69 1.19 1.47 4.64
CA GLY A 69 0.34 2.50 5.20
C GLY A 69 -1.07 2.53 4.60
N GLY A 70 -1.69 3.68 4.69
CA GLY A 70 -3.00 3.95 4.13
C GLY A 70 -4.03 4.39 5.18
N TYR A 71 -5.24 4.64 4.69
CA TYR A 71 -6.40 5.07 5.47
C TYR A 71 -7.59 4.15 5.21
N LYS A 72 -8.26 3.68 6.26
CA LYS A 72 -9.35 2.69 6.16
C LYS A 72 -10.70 3.17 6.66
N GLY A 73 -10.88 4.48 6.80
CA GLY A 73 -12.16 5.07 7.17
C GLY A 73 -12.24 5.63 8.58
N ASN A 74 -13.44 6.02 9.00
CA ASN A 74 -13.71 6.80 10.20
C ASN A 74 -13.68 5.95 11.48
N SER A 75 -12.49 5.59 11.96
CA SER A 75 -12.28 4.95 13.25
C SER A 75 -11.02 5.49 13.91
N ASP A 76 -10.83 5.25 15.19
CA ASP A 76 -9.60 5.65 15.90
C ASP A 76 -8.35 4.95 15.35
N ALA A 77 -8.52 3.78 14.71
CA ALA A 77 -7.46 3.04 14.03
C ALA A 77 -7.49 3.21 12.49
N ALA A 78 -7.94 4.38 11.99
CA ALA A 78 -8.11 4.64 10.57
C ALA A 78 -6.79 4.70 9.78
N TYR A 79 -5.73 5.15 10.42
CA TYR A 79 -4.39 5.26 9.83
C TYR A 79 -3.63 3.94 10.02
N VAL A 80 -3.21 3.35 8.92
CA VAL A 80 -2.71 1.98 8.88
C VAL A 80 -1.18 1.97 8.89
N ALA A 81 -0.59 1.06 9.68
CA ALA A 81 0.85 0.83 9.73
C ALA A 81 1.30 -0.41 8.93
N THR A 82 0.38 -1.28 8.54
CA THR A 82 0.72 -2.55 7.89
C THR A 82 1.44 -2.36 6.56
N VAL A 83 2.41 -3.24 6.30
CA VAL A 83 3.15 -3.34 5.06
C VAL A 83 2.94 -4.73 4.48
N ASP A 84 2.13 -4.82 3.42
CA ASP A 84 1.91 -6.04 2.66
C ASP A 84 2.93 -6.13 1.53
N ALA A 85 3.57 -7.28 1.36
CA ALA A 85 4.57 -7.51 0.33
C ALA A 85 4.19 -8.71 -0.55
N TYR A 86 4.46 -8.60 -1.84
CA TYR A 86 4.20 -9.63 -2.83
C TYR A 86 5.50 -9.98 -3.55
N ASN A 87 5.80 -11.27 -3.64
CA ASN A 87 6.94 -11.76 -4.41
C ASN A 87 6.59 -12.00 -5.89
N THR A 88 7.53 -12.47 -6.68
CA THR A 88 7.35 -12.76 -8.12
C THR A 88 6.31 -13.85 -8.40
N ALA A 89 6.04 -14.73 -7.45
CA ALA A 89 4.97 -15.75 -7.53
C ALA A 89 3.63 -15.21 -7.03
N LEU A 90 3.53 -13.90 -6.72
CA LEU A 90 2.36 -13.22 -6.14
C LEU A 90 1.92 -13.80 -4.79
N THR A 91 2.84 -14.45 -4.09
CA THR A 91 2.63 -14.86 -2.70
C THR A 91 2.76 -13.65 -1.80
N LYS A 92 1.75 -13.44 -0.95
CA LYS A 92 1.76 -12.33 0.01
C LYS A 92 2.46 -12.71 1.30
N THR A 93 3.28 -11.82 1.81
CA THR A 93 3.80 -11.82 3.18
C THR A 93 3.60 -10.46 3.82
N THR A 94 3.58 -10.41 5.14
CA THR A 94 3.49 -9.14 5.88
C THR A 94 4.88 -8.81 6.41
N MET A 95 5.38 -7.62 6.06
CA MET A 95 6.62 -7.08 6.60
C MET A 95 6.37 -6.46 7.98
N PRO A 96 7.42 -6.12 8.73
CA PRO A 96 7.27 -5.30 9.93
C PRO A 96 6.46 -4.04 9.65
N ASP A 97 5.62 -3.63 10.58
CA ASP A 97 4.80 -2.43 10.45
C ASP A 97 5.66 -1.17 10.31
N LEU A 98 5.09 -0.14 9.68
CA LEU A 98 5.61 1.24 9.77
C LEU A 98 5.67 1.64 11.25
N SER A 99 6.65 2.47 11.61
CA SER A 99 6.78 3.00 12.98
C SER A 99 5.55 3.79 13.45
N VAL A 100 4.81 4.39 12.51
CA VAL A 100 3.55 5.11 12.75
C VAL A 100 2.57 4.82 11.61
N GLY A 101 1.33 4.45 11.94
CA GLY A 101 0.25 4.34 10.97
C GLY A 101 -0.03 5.69 10.31
N ARG A 102 0.03 5.75 8.97
CA ARG A 102 -0.12 6.99 8.21
C ARG A 102 -0.53 6.75 6.76
N TYR A 103 -1.11 7.77 6.15
CA TYR A 103 -1.50 7.75 4.75
C TYR A 103 -0.91 8.93 3.99
N GLY A 104 -0.93 8.86 2.65
CA GLY A 104 -0.39 9.94 1.82
C GLY A 104 1.14 10.07 1.93
N LEU A 105 1.82 8.99 2.31
CA LEU A 105 3.27 8.92 2.39
C LEU A 105 3.87 8.78 0.99
N ALA A 106 5.12 9.20 0.85
CA ALA A 106 5.92 8.99 -0.36
C ALA A 106 6.80 7.75 -0.20
N SER A 107 7.24 7.19 -1.31
CA SER A 107 8.18 6.09 -1.33
C SER A 107 9.23 6.25 -2.41
N ALA A 108 10.40 5.69 -2.17
CA ALA A 108 11.50 5.62 -3.13
C ALA A 108 12.36 4.39 -2.84
N VAL A 109 13.16 4.00 -3.81
CA VAL A 109 14.13 2.91 -3.68
C VAL A 109 15.52 3.44 -4.03
N ILE A 110 16.49 3.06 -3.20
CA ILE A 110 17.91 3.30 -3.47
C ILE A 110 18.71 2.05 -3.11
N GLY A 111 19.41 1.48 -4.08
CA GLY A 111 20.11 0.20 -3.90
C GLY A 111 19.16 -0.89 -3.40
N ASP A 112 19.51 -1.50 -2.28
CA ASP A 112 18.73 -2.59 -1.67
C ASP A 112 17.74 -2.09 -0.60
N TYR A 113 17.39 -0.80 -0.61
CA TYR A 113 16.51 -0.21 0.39
C TYR A 113 15.29 0.44 -0.22
N ALA A 114 14.11 0.11 0.32
CA ALA A 114 12.86 0.83 0.09
C ALA A 114 12.61 1.77 1.28
N LEU A 115 12.29 3.02 0.98
CA LEU A 115 12.01 4.06 1.97
C LEU A 115 10.56 4.51 1.85
N PHE A 116 9.89 4.64 3.00
CA PHE A 116 8.54 5.21 3.10
C PHE A 116 8.61 6.42 4.02
N ALA A 117 8.25 7.59 3.52
CA ALA A 117 8.51 8.86 4.19
C ALA A 117 7.29 9.76 4.27
N GLY A 118 7.19 10.51 5.35
CA GLY A 118 6.17 11.53 5.54
C GLY A 118 4.76 10.97 5.69
N GLY A 119 3.78 11.73 5.24
CA GLY A 119 2.37 11.39 5.34
C GLY A 119 1.68 12.03 6.54
N ILE A 120 0.45 11.61 6.78
CA ILE A 120 -0.42 12.12 7.84
C ILE A 120 -0.81 10.97 8.75
N SER A 121 -0.72 11.19 10.05
CA SER A 121 -1.22 10.28 11.11
C SER A 121 -2.15 11.03 12.07
N LYS A 122 -2.80 10.28 12.96
CA LYS A 122 -3.66 10.84 13.99
C LYS A 122 -2.89 11.01 15.30
N ILE A 123 -3.06 12.16 15.98
CA ILE A 123 -2.57 12.36 17.36
C ILE A 123 -3.70 12.20 18.37
N SER A 124 -4.94 12.50 17.97
CA SER A 124 -6.14 12.39 18.81
C SER A 124 -7.38 12.22 17.96
N SER A 125 -8.55 12.00 18.56
CA SER A 125 -9.83 11.89 17.85
C SER A 125 -10.18 13.13 16.99
N THR A 126 -9.55 14.29 17.26
CA THR A 126 -9.86 15.58 16.63
C THR A 126 -8.68 16.22 15.88
N ALA A 127 -7.46 15.63 15.92
CA ALA A 127 -6.27 16.24 15.34
C ALA A 127 -5.42 15.26 14.54
N ASP A 128 -5.00 15.71 13.37
CA ASP A 128 -4.03 15.02 12.51
C ASP A 128 -2.63 15.61 12.72
N LYS A 129 -1.61 14.81 12.44
CA LYS A 129 -0.21 15.22 12.48
C LYS A 129 0.47 14.88 11.17
N TYR A 130 1.10 15.87 10.55
CA TYR A 130 2.05 15.63 9.46
C TYR A 130 3.32 15.00 10.02
N GLN A 131 3.81 13.96 9.37
CA GLN A 131 4.93 13.15 9.82
C GLN A 131 6.21 13.51 9.07
N ASP A 132 7.32 13.53 9.80
CA ASP A 132 8.68 13.65 9.28
C ASP A 132 9.46 12.31 9.34
N VAL A 133 8.77 11.24 9.68
CA VAL A 133 9.33 9.90 9.86
C VAL A 133 9.67 9.26 8.52
N VAL A 134 10.79 8.54 8.49
CA VAL A 134 11.21 7.68 7.38
C VAL A 134 11.40 6.26 7.90
N ASP A 135 10.64 5.31 7.38
CA ASP A 135 10.84 3.88 7.60
C ASP A 135 11.60 3.27 6.44
N VAL A 136 12.57 2.40 6.74
CA VAL A 136 13.48 1.78 5.77
C VAL A 136 13.31 0.26 5.83
N TYR A 137 13.15 -0.34 4.66
CA TYR A 137 13.08 -1.79 4.48
C TYR A 137 14.19 -2.23 3.54
N SER A 138 14.92 -3.28 3.92
CA SER A 138 15.93 -3.91 3.05
C SER A 138 15.33 -5.03 2.20
N ALA A 139 15.98 -5.25 1.08
CA ALA A 139 15.69 -6.43 0.25
C ALA A 139 16.08 -7.74 0.94
#